data_866439c9f713cf71ee400761b4a5b853
#
_entry.id   866439c9f713cf71ee400761b4a5b853
#
_cell.length_a   1.000
_cell.length_b   1.000
_cell.length_c   1.000
_cell.angle_alpha   90.00
_cell.angle_beta   90.00
_cell.angle_gamma   90.00
#
_symmetry.space_group_name_H-M   'P 1'
#
loop_
_entity.id
_entity.type
_entity.pdbx_description
1 polymer ?
#
loop_
_entity_poly.entity_id
_entity_poly.type
_entity_poly.pdbx_seq_one_letter_code
_entity_poly.pdbx_strand_id
1 'polypeptide(L)'
;MNKIALSLFFALLIMSARAQETEVVVVADTIKPWTTKGNATLLFNQSTFDNWLAGGENNISGNIGVNYDFNYKKEDWNWDNKIIASYGLVKTRTSSFAKKTDDRLEINSLLGKKARGYWYYSAFLNFKTQFTQGYIYDKDLNGAEIRTEYTSFMSPGYLYFGPGLLWKKDDNVKFNLSPLTSKLTFVDKGMTLPNEAYFGVKEGESIRYELGFNASAYYKVGVIANVSFENILNLYSNYLEETQNVDLDYQLNIVLKVNRYLSTNISFQTIYDDNAFRGFQIRQVFGVGANYGF
;
A
#
# COMPACT_ATOMS: atom_id res chain seq x y z
N MET A 1 -12.84 -25.06 24.23
CA MET A 1 -11.48 -24.73 23.76
C MET A 1 -10.74 -24.11 24.95
N ASN A 2 -9.61 -24.69 25.30
CA ASN A 2 -8.95 -24.46 26.59
C ASN A 2 -8.40 -23.04 26.74
N LYS A 3 -8.79 -22.37 27.80
CA LYS A 3 -8.31 -21.04 28.23
C LYS A 3 -6.78 -20.97 28.45
N ILE A 4 -6.09 -22.10 28.45
CA ILE A 4 -4.64 -22.24 28.63
C ILE A 4 -3.83 -21.90 27.36
N ALA A 5 -4.39 -22.06 26.15
CA ALA A 5 -3.68 -21.79 24.91
C ALA A 5 -3.47 -20.30 24.63
N LEU A 6 -4.36 -19.43 25.11
CA LEU A 6 -4.27 -17.99 24.92
C LEU A 6 -3.23 -17.33 25.85
N SER A 7 -3.03 -17.91 27.04
CA SER A 7 -2.04 -17.43 28.03
C SER A 7 -0.59 -17.73 27.61
N LEU A 8 -0.36 -18.81 26.86
CA LEU A 8 0.96 -19.20 26.38
C LEU A 8 1.45 -18.33 25.20
N PHE A 9 0.54 -17.82 24.37
CA PHE A 9 0.89 -16.94 23.26
C PHE A 9 1.34 -15.55 23.74
N PHE A 10 0.78 -15.06 24.85
CA PHE A 10 1.16 -13.78 25.45
C PHE A 10 2.49 -13.87 26.24
N ALA A 11 2.85 -15.05 26.76
CA ALA A 11 4.08 -15.25 27.54
C ALA A 11 5.33 -15.35 26.65
N LEU A 12 5.22 -15.78 25.40
CA LEU A 12 6.35 -15.88 24.46
C LEU A 12 6.83 -14.54 23.90
N LEU A 13 6.03 -13.50 23.99
CA LEU A 13 6.38 -12.14 23.51
C LEU A 13 7.24 -11.33 24.51
N ILE A 14 7.48 -11.82 25.72
CA ILE A 14 8.16 -11.07 26.80
C ILE A 14 9.66 -11.43 26.92
N MET A 15 10.16 -12.46 26.23
CA MET A 15 11.50 -13.03 26.51
C MET A 15 12.66 -12.57 25.64
N SER A 16 12.59 -11.53 24.86
CA SER A 16 13.71 -11.11 24.00
C SER A 16 14.14 -9.64 24.05
N ALA A 17 13.92 -8.95 25.16
CA ALA A 17 14.43 -7.59 25.35
C ALA A 17 15.62 -7.56 26.33
N ARG A 18 16.79 -8.00 25.89
CA ARG A 18 18.03 -7.56 26.51
C ARG A 18 18.68 -6.50 25.61
N ALA A 19 18.65 -5.27 26.10
CA ALA A 19 19.40 -4.17 25.52
C ALA A 19 20.90 -4.41 25.79
N GLN A 20 21.69 -4.45 24.71
CA GLN A 20 23.14 -4.38 24.78
C GLN A 20 23.51 -2.90 24.70
N GLU A 21 24.02 -2.34 25.79
CA GLU A 21 24.67 -1.04 25.77
C GLU A 21 25.96 -1.18 24.94
N THR A 22 26.02 -0.45 23.84
CA THR A 22 27.24 -0.37 23.02
C THR A 22 27.90 0.95 23.30
N GLU A 23 29.15 0.91 23.72
CA GLU A 23 30.02 2.08 23.86
C GLU A 23 30.07 2.86 22.54
N VAL A 24 29.85 4.16 22.66
CA VAL A 24 29.94 5.09 21.52
C VAL A 24 31.40 5.36 21.23
N VAL A 25 32.00 4.60 20.36
CA VAL A 25 33.25 4.95 19.69
C VAL A 25 32.91 6.01 18.63
N VAL A 26 33.33 7.24 18.84
CA VAL A 26 33.25 8.31 17.85
C VAL A 26 34.21 8.00 16.71
N VAL A 27 33.76 7.20 15.76
CA VAL A 27 34.41 7.01 14.46
C VAL A 27 33.97 8.16 13.57
N ALA A 28 34.91 8.85 12.94
CA ALA A 28 34.63 9.89 11.94
C ALA A 28 33.60 9.36 10.94
N ASP A 29 32.43 10.01 10.92
CA ASP A 29 31.24 9.58 10.23
C ASP A 29 31.48 9.68 8.71
N THR A 30 31.96 8.60 8.10
CA THR A 30 31.86 8.44 6.65
C THR A 30 30.38 8.32 6.34
N ILE A 31 29.77 9.40 5.91
CA ILE A 31 28.35 9.47 5.53
C ILE A 31 28.07 8.32 4.55
N LYS A 32 27.45 7.27 5.05
CA LYS A 32 27.04 6.15 4.21
C LYS A 32 26.00 6.68 3.21
N PRO A 33 26.22 6.47 1.91
CA PRO A 33 25.31 7.02 0.90
C PRO A 33 23.91 6.39 0.95
N TRP A 34 23.78 5.22 1.51
CA TRP A 34 22.53 4.50 1.70
C TRP A 34 21.98 4.67 3.10
N THR A 35 20.68 4.98 3.18
CA THR A 35 19.89 5.00 4.41
C THR A 35 18.71 4.08 4.27
N THR A 36 18.44 3.29 5.29
CA THR A 36 17.30 2.37 5.33
C THR A 36 16.41 2.69 6.51
N LYS A 37 15.11 2.53 6.33
CA LYS A 37 14.11 2.68 7.39
C LYS A 37 12.93 1.77 7.10
N GLY A 38 12.62 0.91 8.04
CA GLY A 38 11.51 -0.01 7.93
C GLY A 38 10.48 0.20 9.02
N ASN A 39 9.26 -0.22 8.73
CA ASN A 39 8.16 -0.29 9.69
C ASN A 39 7.29 -1.50 9.38
N ALA A 40 7.13 -2.40 10.36
CA ALA A 40 6.19 -3.51 10.30
C ALA A 40 5.03 -3.24 11.27
N THR A 41 3.81 -3.51 10.81
CA THR A 41 2.58 -3.29 11.56
C THR A 41 1.76 -4.58 11.60
N LEU A 42 1.24 -4.96 12.76
CA LEU A 42 0.30 -6.05 12.95
C LEU A 42 -0.95 -5.50 13.65
N LEU A 43 -2.07 -5.55 12.94
CA LEU A 43 -3.37 -5.13 13.46
C LEU A 43 -4.24 -6.36 13.71
N PHE A 44 -4.98 -6.36 14.81
CA PHE A 44 -5.90 -7.43 15.17
C PHE A 44 -7.20 -6.84 15.69
N ASN A 45 -8.31 -7.45 15.32
CA ASN A 45 -9.64 -7.11 15.81
C ASN A 45 -10.43 -8.40 16.03
N GLN A 46 -11.20 -8.44 17.12
CA GLN A 46 -12.12 -9.54 17.43
C GLN A 46 -13.38 -8.98 18.09
N SER A 47 -14.53 -9.45 17.63
CA SER A 47 -15.83 -9.22 18.28
C SER A 47 -16.48 -10.56 18.58
N THR A 48 -16.96 -10.73 19.83
CA THR A 48 -17.61 -11.96 20.29
C THR A 48 -18.91 -11.59 20.99
N PHE A 49 -19.98 -12.21 20.57
CA PHE A 49 -21.32 -12.04 21.11
C PHE A 49 -21.83 -13.41 21.56
N ASP A 50 -22.30 -13.51 22.79
CA ASP A 50 -22.95 -14.69 23.33
C ASP A 50 -24.23 -14.26 24.06
N ASN A 51 -25.39 -14.78 23.61
CA ASN A 51 -26.72 -14.42 24.12
C ASN A 51 -27.02 -12.91 24.12
N TRP A 52 -26.41 -12.16 23.18
CA TRP A 52 -26.55 -10.70 23.08
C TRP A 52 -27.79 -10.33 22.27
N LEU A 53 -28.86 -9.87 22.96
CA LEU A 53 -30.17 -9.62 22.35
C LEU A 53 -30.20 -8.41 21.40
N ALA A 54 -29.28 -7.47 21.56
CA ALA A 54 -29.22 -6.29 20.68
C ALA A 54 -28.66 -6.57 19.25
N GLY A 55 -28.34 -7.83 18.96
CA GLY A 55 -27.72 -8.24 17.69
C GLY A 55 -26.18 -8.12 17.70
N GLY A 56 -25.57 -8.67 16.70
CA GLY A 56 -24.12 -8.69 16.51
C GLY A 56 -23.64 -9.99 15.87
N GLU A 57 -22.53 -9.95 15.17
CA GLU A 57 -21.91 -11.11 14.54
C GLU A 57 -20.48 -11.29 15.01
N ASN A 58 -20.17 -12.51 15.45
CA ASN A 58 -18.82 -12.87 15.83
C ASN A 58 -17.88 -12.77 14.64
N ASN A 59 -16.79 -12.03 14.80
CA ASN A 59 -15.77 -11.90 13.78
C ASN A 59 -14.37 -11.88 14.39
N ILE A 60 -13.41 -12.23 13.54
CA ILE A 60 -11.99 -12.10 13.81
C ILE A 60 -11.33 -11.55 12.55
N SER A 61 -10.48 -10.54 12.68
CA SER A 61 -9.70 -9.99 11.58
C SER A 61 -8.27 -9.72 11.98
N GLY A 62 -7.38 -9.82 11.00
CA GLY A 62 -5.98 -9.49 11.14
C GLY A 62 -5.46 -8.82 9.87
N ASN A 63 -4.54 -7.88 10.04
CA ASN A 63 -3.84 -7.23 8.95
C ASN A 63 -2.35 -7.11 9.31
N ILE A 64 -1.48 -7.47 8.38
CA ILE A 64 -0.05 -7.26 8.45
C ILE A 64 0.37 -6.27 7.38
N GLY A 65 1.24 -5.33 7.73
CA GLY A 65 1.78 -4.35 6.80
C GLY A 65 3.27 -4.14 7.00
N VAL A 66 3.98 -3.90 5.90
CA VAL A 66 5.40 -3.55 5.89
C VAL A 66 5.61 -2.37 4.97
N ASN A 67 6.29 -1.34 5.47
CA ASN A 67 6.83 -0.24 4.69
C ASN A 67 8.34 -0.24 4.84
N TYR A 68 9.06 -0.21 3.74
CA TYR A 68 10.52 -0.23 3.74
C TYR A 68 11.07 0.81 2.77
N ASP A 69 11.78 1.79 3.31
CA ASP A 69 12.49 2.83 2.57
C ASP A 69 13.99 2.47 2.51
N PHE A 70 14.59 2.53 1.32
CA PHE A 70 16.03 2.37 1.11
C PHE A 70 16.49 3.43 0.11
N ASN A 71 17.06 4.49 0.65
CA ASN A 71 17.35 5.70 -0.09
C ASN A 71 18.86 5.89 -0.22
N TYR A 72 19.27 6.32 -1.41
CA TYR A 72 20.66 6.68 -1.73
C TYR A 72 20.79 8.17 -1.90
N LYS A 73 21.79 8.76 -1.27
CA LYS A 73 22.12 10.17 -1.45
C LYS A 73 23.64 10.34 -1.47
N LYS A 74 24.15 10.80 -2.59
CA LYS A 74 25.57 11.15 -2.74
C LYS A 74 25.71 12.26 -3.79
N GLU A 75 26.41 13.35 -3.40
CA GLU A 75 26.64 14.50 -4.27
C GLU A 75 25.31 15.05 -4.85
N ASP A 76 25.19 15.08 -6.16
CA ASP A 76 24.00 15.54 -6.89
C ASP A 76 22.94 14.46 -7.11
N TRP A 77 23.20 13.24 -6.69
CA TRP A 77 22.29 12.11 -6.89
C TRP A 77 21.47 11.84 -5.65
N ASN A 78 20.18 11.62 -5.88
CA ASN A 78 19.19 11.24 -4.90
C ASN A 78 18.33 10.13 -5.48
N TRP A 79 18.23 8.99 -4.79
CA TRP A 79 17.44 7.86 -5.25
C TRP A 79 16.60 7.34 -4.11
N ASP A 80 15.33 7.72 -4.13
CA ASP A 80 14.35 7.34 -3.12
C ASP A 80 13.63 6.07 -3.56
N ASN A 81 13.66 5.04 -2.72
CA ASN A 81 12.98 3.79 -2.97
C ASN A 81 12.09 3.43 -1.80
N LYS A 82 10.88 2.93 -2.09
CA LYS A 82 9.91 2.49 -1.08
C LYS A 82 9.20 1.23 -1.52
N ILE A 83 9.17 0.23 -0.64
CA ILE A 83 8.34 -0.97 -0.79
C ILE A 83 7.21 -0.87 0.23
N ILE A 84 5.98 -1.09 -0.24
CA ILE A 84 4.79 -1.17 0.59
C ILE A 84 4.16 -2.54 0.33
N ALA A 85 3.98 -3.31 1.40
CA ALA A 85 3.33 -4.60 1.35
C ALA A 85 2.30 -4.69 2.46
N SER A 86 1.08 -5.14 2.16
CA SER A 86 0.07 -5.37 3.17
C SER A 86 -0.83 -6.54 2.79
N TYR A 87 -1.31 -7.26 3.81
CA TYR A 87 -2.25 -8.36 3.64
C TYR A 87 -3.17 -8.45 4.85
N GLY A 88 -4.46 -8.61 4.59
CA GLY A 88 -5.45 -8.66 5.65
C GLY A 88 -6.61 -9.59 5.32
N LEU A 89 -7.12 -10.27 6.36
CA LEU A 89 -8.26 -11.17 6.27
C LEU A 89 -9.26 -10.86 7.39
N VAL A 90 -10.53 -11.11 7.09
CA VAL A 90 -11.62 -11.16 8.07
C VAL A 90 -12.39 -12.45 7.91
N LYS A 91 -12.77 -13.07 9.03
CA LYS A 91 -13.68 -14.21 9.09
C LYS A 91 -14.83 -13.88 10.02
N THR A 92 -16.05 -13.96 9.53
CA THR A 92 -17.26 -13.87 10.33
C THR A 92 -17.84 -15.26 10.57
N ARG A 93 -18.73 -15.39 11.57
CA ARG A 93 -19.35 -16.69 11.90
C ARG A 93 -20.23 -17.21 10.76
N THR A 94 -20.94 -16.32 10.08
CA THR A 94 -21.91 -16.67 9.03
C THR A 94 -21.27 -16.87 7.67
N SER A 95 -20.07 -16.33 7.44
CA SER A 95 -19.36 -16.48 6.17
C SER A 95 -18.70 -17.86 6.04
N SER A 96 -18.86 -18.51 4.90
CA SER A 96 -18.16 -19.77 4.58
C SER A 96 -16.67 -19.55 4.33
N PHE A 97 -16.29 -18.38 3.88
CA PHE A 97 -14.92 -18.01 3.50
C PHE A 97 -14.32 -16.96 4.42
N ALA A 98 -12.98 -16.97 4.60
CA ALA A 98 -12.25 -15.80 5.05
C ALA A 98 -12.17 -14.83 3.88
N LYS A 99 -12.58 -13.57 4.11
CA LYS A 99 -12.61 -12.53 3.07
C LYS A 99 -11.39 -11.61 3.21
N LYS A 100 -10.84 -11.24 2.09
CA LYS A 100 -9.70 -10.34 2.00
C LYS A 100 -10.12 -8.91 2.36
N THR A 101 -9.41 -8.27 3.28
CA THR A 101 -9.64 -6.89 3.69
C THR A 101 -8.54 -5.96 3.22
N ASP A 102 -7.36 -6.52 2.92
CA ASP A 102 -6.21 -5.82 2.36
C ASP A 102 -5.35 -6.81 1.55
N ASP A 103 -4.79 -6.35 0.44
CA ASP A 103 -3.84 -7.13 -0.34
C ASP A 103 -3.13 -6.19 -1.32
N ARG A 104 -1.88 -5.85 -1.02
CA ARG A 104 -1.16 -4.83 -1.77
C ARG A 104 0.33 -5.13 -1.77
N LEU A 105 0.91 -5.03 -2.94
CA LEU A 105 2.34 -4.91 -3.17
C LEU A 105 2.59 -3.68 -4.04
N GLU A 106 3.38 -2.74 -3.55
CA GLU A 106 3.76 -1.55 -4.29
C GLU A 106 5.25 -1.27 -4.14
N ILE A 107 5.90 -0.97 -5.26
CA ILE A 107 7.32 -0.60 -5.33
C ILE A 107 7.40 0.77 -5.99
N ASN A 108 7.96 1.72 -5.28
CA ASN A 108 8.20 3.07 -5.76
C ASN A 108 9.71 3.30 -5.84
N SER A 109 10.17 3.85 -6.95
CA SER A 109 11.56 4.22 -7.16
C SER A 109 11.62 5.58 -7.87
N LEU A 110 12.32 6.54 -7.29
CA LEU A 110 12.44 7.89 -7.81
C LEU A 110 13.90 8.33 -7.79
N LEU A 111 14.54 8.29 -8.94
CA LEU A 111 15.90 8.76 -9.15
C LEU A 111 15.88 10.25 -9.50
N GLY A 112 16.73 11.05 -8.89
CA GLY A 112 16.88 12.46 -9.15
C GLY A 112 18.36 12.87 -9.29
N LYS A 113 18.68 13.63 -10.31
CA LYS A 113 19.97 14.33 -10.47
C LYS A 113 19.74 15.82 -10.27
N LYS A 114 20.42 16.41 -9.30
CA LYS A 114 20.26 17.81 -8.95
C LYS A 114 20.52 18.74 -10.14
N ALA A 115 19.59 19.64 -10.37
CA ALA A 115 19.69 20.66 -11.39
C ALA A 115 20.01 22.02 -10.74
N ARG A 116 19.07 22.65 -10.01
CA ARG A 116 19.27 23.94 -9.34
C ARG A 116 18.31 24.07 -8.14
N GLY A 117 18.82 24.52 -6.99
CA GLY A 117 18.01 24.70 -5.79
C GLY A 117 17.39 23.39 -5.34
N TYR A 118 16.06 23.32 -5.33
CA TYR A 118 15.28 22.14 -4.97
C TYR A 118 14.84 21.31 -6.20
N TRP A 119 15.24 21.68 -7.41
CA TRP A 119 14.87 21.00 -8.65
C TRP A 119 15.88 19.94 -9.07
N TYR A 120 15.38 18.82 -9.56
CA TYR A 120 16.14 17.68 -10.07
C TYR A 120 15.55 17.23 -11.41
N TYR A 121 16.39 16.80 -12.33
CA TYR A 121 15.98 15.91 -13.40
C TYR A 121 15.67 14.56 -12.79
N SER A 122 14.54 13.95 -13.12
CA SER A 122 14.11 12.71 -12.50
C SER A 122 13.79 11.62 -13.50
N ALA A 123 13.84 10.38 -13.00
CA ALA A 123 13.23 9.22 -13.61
C ALA A 123 12.53 8.44 -12.50
N PHE A 124 11.30 8.00 -12.73
CA PHE A 124 10.54 7.27 -11.75
C PHE A 124 10.04 5.93 -12.28
N LEU A 125 9.81 5.01 -11.36
CA LEU A 125 9.12 3.76 -11.57
C LEU A 125 8.15 3.54 -10.40
N ASN A 126 6.90 3.21 -10.71
CA ASN A 126 5.91 2.75 -9.74
C ASN A 126 5.30 1.46 -10.25
N PHE A 127 5.39 0.41 -9.44
CA PHE A 127 4.79 -0.89 -9.72
C PHE A 127 3.78 -1.21 -8.63
N LYS A 128 2.58 -1.68 -9.04
CA LYS A 128 1.49 -2.05 -8.12
C LYS A 128 0.87 -3.37 -8.54
N THR A 129 0.63 -4.23 -7.57
CA THR A 129 -0.16 -5.46 -7.75
C THR A 129 -0.67 -5.96 -6.39
N GLN A 130 -1.24 -7.14 -6.36
CA GLN A 130 -1.70 -7.88 -5.18
C GLN A 130 -0.96 -9.23 -5.08
N PHE A 131 -0.99 -9.87 -3.89
CA PHE A 131 -0.31 -11.15 -3.67
C PHE A 131 -1.16 -12.36 -4.03
N THR A 132 -2.48 -12.27 -3.76
CA THR A 132 -3.39 -13.42 -3.80
C THR A 132 -4.63 -13.14 -4.64
N GLN A 133 -5.38 -14.20 -4.91
CA GLN A 133 -6.67 -14.11 -5.59
C GLN A 133 -7.66 -13.24 -4.82
N GLY A 134 -8.38 -12.41 -5.55
CA GLY A 134 -9.54 -11.66 -5.06
C GLY A 134 -10.83 -12.29 -5.61
N TYR A 135 -11.89 -12.25 -4.82
CA TYR A 135 -13.14 -12.92 -5.15
C TYR A 135 -14.33 -11.97 -5.06
N ILE A 136 -15.28 -12.16 -5.97
CA ILE A 136 -16.65 -11.66 -5.82
C ILE A 136 -17.42 -12.76 -5.10
N TYR A 137 -18.20 -12.38 -4.09
CA TYR A 137 -18.98 -13.28 -3.26
C TYR A 137 -20.47 -13.12 -3.58
N ASP A 138 -21.17 -14.23 -3.73
CA ASP A 138 -22.59 -14.28 -4.02
C ASP A 138 -23.23 -15.47 -3.28
N LYS A 139 -24.52 -15.71 -3.45
CA LYS A 139 -25.25 -16.87 -2.94
C LYS A 139 -25.80 -17.69 -4.08
N ASP A 140 -25.69 -19.01 -3.96
CA ASP A 140 -26.37 -19.93 -4.87
C ASP A 140 -27.89 -19.97 -4.65
N LEU A 141 -28.60 -20.75 -5.47
CA LEU A 141 -30.06 -20.91 -5.38
C LEU A 141 -30.53 -21.51 -4.04
N ASN A 142 -29.65 -22.15 -3.29
CA ASN A 142 -29.93 -22.75 -1.98
C ASN A 142 -29.55 -21.80 -0.83
N GLY A 143 -29.04 -20.59 -1.14
CA GLY A 143 -28.59 -19.59 -0.17
C GLY A 143 -27.18 -19.85 0.39
N ALA A 144 -26.44 -20.85 -0.12
CA ALA A 144 -25.05 -21.09 0.26
C ALA A 144 -24.13 -20.03 -0.36
N GLU A 145 -23.16 -19.55 0.41
CA GLU A 145 -22.18 -18.58 -0.08
C GLU A 145 -21.23 -19.23 -1.11
N ILE A 146 -21.17 -18.65 -2.28
CA ILE A 146 -20.26 -18.99 -3.37
C ILE A 146 -19.29 -17.86 -3.63
N ARG A 147 -18.19 -18.14 -4.31
CA ARG A 147 -17.23 -17.14 -4.73
C ARG A 147 -16.71 -17.39 -6.14
N THR A 148 -16.54 -16.31 -6.89
CA THR A 148 -15.93 -16.32 -8.23
C THR A 148 -14.63 -15.53 -8.18
N GLU A 149 -13.54 -16.10 -8.70
CA GLU A 149 -12.28 -15.39 -8.81
C GLU A 149 -12.44 -14.21 -9.77
N TYR A 150 -11.98 -13.04 -9.32
CA TYR A 150 -12.07 -11.80 -10.09
C TYR A 150 -10.71 -11.14 -10.29
N THR A 151 -9.74 -11.30 -9.39
CA THR A 151 -8.39 -10.78 -9.50
C THR A 151 -7.38 -11.79 -8.97
N SER A 152 -6.11 -11.70 -9.42
CA SER A 152 -5.02 -12.54 -8.93
C SER A 152 -3.68 -11.78 -8.96
N PHE A 153 -2.58 -12.44 -8.58
CA PHE A 153 -1.25 -11.86 -8.71
C PHE A 153 -0.99 -11.42 -10.16
N MET A 154 -0.53 -10.17 -10.37
CA MET A 154 -0.35 -9.55 -11.68
C MET A 154 -1.63 -9.45 -12.55
N SER A 155 -2.81 -9.66 -11.96
CA SER A 155 -4.08 -9.54 -12.66
C SER A 155 -5.13 -8.78 -11.80
N PRO A 156 -5.04 -7.41 -11.76
CA PRO A 156 -4.14 -6.56 -12.53
C PRO A 156 -2.76 -6.35 -11.87
N GLY A 157 -1.77 -6.09 -12.71
CA GLY A 157 -0.50 -5.49 -12.35
C GLY A 157 -0.32 -4.19 -13.11
N TYR A 158 0.15 -3.13 -12.46
CA TYR A 158 0.36 -1.81 -13.07
C TYR A 158 1.82 -1.41 -12.94
N LEU A 159 2.42 -0.98 -14.04
CA LEU A 159 3.77 -0.45 -14.08
C LEU A 159 3.77 0.92 -14.76
N TYR A 160 4.14 1.95 -14.00
CA TYR A 160 4.33 3.31 -14.49
C TYR A 160 5.82 3.64 -14.45
N PHE A 161 6.34 4.25 -15.51
CA PHE A 161 7.71 4.75 -15.52
C PHE A 161 7.88 5.87 -16.55
N GLY A 162 8.82 6.75 -16.29
CA GLY A 162 9.11 7.85 -17.20
C GLY A 162 10.11 8.86 -16.66
N PRO A 163 10.68 9.70 -17.56
CA PRO A 163 11.48 10.85 -17.17
C PRO A 163 10.59 11.99 -16.66
N GLY A 164 11.16 12.83 -15.79
CA GLY A 164 10.41 13.95 -15.23
C GLY A 164 11.27 15.05 -14.61
N LEU A 165 10.59 15.95 -13.94
CA LEU A 165 11.15 17.03 -13.13
C LEU A 165 10.65 16.88 -11.71
N LEU A 166 11.58 16.66 -10.77
CA LEU A 166 11.31 16.53 -9.36
C LEU A 166 11.66 17.84 -8.65
N TRP A 167 10.71 18.38 -7.92
CA TRP A 167 10.94 19.36 -6.87
C TRP A 167 10.95 18.67 -5.52
N LYS A 168 12.09 18.69 -4.82
CA LYS A 168 12.26 18.01 -3.54
C LYS A 168 12.86 19.01 -2.54
N LYS A 169 12.04 19.44 -1.57
CA LYS A 169 12.49 20.29 -0.48
C LYS A 169 13.32 19.48 0.53
N ASP A 170 12.78 18.34 0.92
CA ASP A 170 13.35 17.37 1.85
C ASP A 170 12.69 15.98 1.62
N ASP A 171 12.92 15.02 2.51
CA ASP A 171 12.33 13.68 2.39
C ASP A 171 10.83 13.66 2.71
N ASN A 172 10.29 14.74 3.28
CA ASN A 172 8.89 14.85 3.63
C ASN A 172 8.04 15.61 2.60
N VAL A 173 8.68 16.40 1.71
CA VAL A 173 7.94 17.22 0.75
C VAL A 173 8.57 17.06 -0.63
N LYS A 174 7.84 16.39 -1.52
CA LYS A 174 8.27 16.11 -2.90
C LYS A 174 7.10 16.27 -3.87
N PHE A 175 7.41 16.74 -5.06
CA PHE A 175 6.47 16.86 -6.17
C PHE A 175 7.20 16.51 -7.48
N ASN A 176 6.70 15.54 -8.23
CA ASN A 176 7.30 15.10 -9.48
C ASN A 176 6.31 15.22 -10.64
N LEU A 177 6.76 15.81 -11.75
CA LEU A 177 6.02 15.93 -13.00
C LEU A 177 6.72 15.10 -14.06
N SER A 178 6.01 14.20 -14.69
CA SER A 178 6.54 13.30 -15.72
C SER A 178 5.68 13.35 -16.97
N PRO A 179 6.04 14.20 -17.95
CA PRO A 179 5.22 14.45 -19.14
C PRO A 179 5.23 13.29 -20.14
N LEU A 180 6.16 12.36 -20.03
CA LEU A 180 6.29 11.18 -20.89
C LEU A 180 6.30 9.92 -20.02
N THR A 181 5.14 9.58 -19.48
CA THR A 181 4.95 8.41 -18.63
C THR A 181 4.35 7.27 -19.44
N SER A 182 5.06 6.14 -19.48
CA SER A 182 4.52 4.87 -19.95
C SER A 182 3.77 4.19 -18.80
N LYS A 183 2.53 3.72 -19.06
CA LYS A 183 1.74 2.87 -18.17
C LYS A 183 1.52 1.53 -18.86
N LEU A 184 1.89 0.44 -18.19
CA LEU A 184 1.60 -0.94 -18.62
C LEU A 184 0.63 -1.54 -17.63
N THR A 185 -0.49 -2.05 -18.11
CA THR A 185 -1.45 -2.84 -17.33
C THR A 185 -1.30 -4.30 -17.76
N PHE A 186 -1.02 -5.17 -16.78
CA PHE A 186 -0.87 -6.61 -16.98
C PHE A 186 -2.09 -7.34 -16.41
N VAL A 187 -2.56 -8.35 -17.14
CA VAL A 187 -3.61 -9.26 -16.68
C VAL A 187 -3.34 -10.67 -17.20
N ASP A 188 -3.88 -11.68 -16.53
CA ASP A 188 -3.98 -13.01 -17.08
C ASP A 188 -5.06 -13.01 -18.17
N LYS A 189 -4.68 -13.38 -19.41
CA LYS A 189 -5.59 -13.45 -20.55
C LYS A 189 -6.78 -14.38 -20.31
N GLY A 190 -6.63 -15.40 -19.46
CA GLY A 190 -7.71 -16.30 -19.08
C GLY A 190 -8.80 -15.64 -18.23
N MET A 191 -8.54 -14.46 -17.67
CA MET A 191 -9.48 -13.67 -16.87
C MET A 191 -10.18 -12.58 -17.70
N THR A 192 -9.78 -12.37 -18.96
CA THR A 192 -10.44 -11.40 -19.84
C THR A 192 -11.82 -11.90 -20.26
N LEU A 193 -12.78 -10.97 -20.33
CA LEU A 193 -14.18 -11.30 -20.63
C LEU A 193 -14.50 -11.11 -22.12
N PRO A 194 -15.40 -11.94 -22.68
CA PRO A 194 -15.87 -11.75 -24.07
C PRO A 194 -16.54 -10.37 -24.24
N ASN A 195 -16.06 -9.63 -25.23
CA ASN A 195 -16.57 -8.28 -25.59
C ASN A 195 -16.51 -7.22 -24.49
N GLU A 196 -15.77 -7.45 -23.40
CA GLU A 196 -15.55 -6.48 -22.34
C GLU A 196 -14.05 -6.33 -22.04
N ALA A 197 -13.64 -5.10 -21.73
CA ALA A 197 -12.29 -4.87 -21.25
C ALA A 197 -12.18 -5.26 -19.78
N TYR A 198 -11.12 -6.00 -19.43
CA TYR A 198 -10.80 -6.36 -18.06
C TYR A 198 -9.62 -5.51 -17.60
N PHE A 199 -9.86 -4.56 -16.69
CA PHE A 199 -8.92 -3.50 -16.32
C PHE A 199 -8.34 -2.73 -17.55
N GLY A 200 -9.18 -2.47 -18.55
CA GLY A 200 -8.79 -1.82 -19.78
C GLY A 200 -8.08 -2.72 -20.81
N VAL A 201 -7.74 -3.96 -20.46
CA VAL A 201 -7.12 -4.93 -21.40
C VAL A 201 -8.20 -5.66 -22.18
N LYS A 202 -8.04 -5.76 -23.51
CA LYS A 202 -9.01 -6.40 -24.42
C LYS A 202 -9.02 -7.90 -24.25
N GLU A 203 -10.13 -8.52 -24.66
CA GLU A 203 -10.28 -9.99 -24.70
C GLU A 203 -9.09 -10.69 -25.36
N GLY A 204 -8.55 -11.69 -24.69
CA GLY A 204 -7.44 -12.53 -25.18
C GLY A 204 -6.05 -11.88 -25.13
N GLU A 205 -5.96 -10.60 -24.74
CA GLU A 205 -4.71 -9.89 -24.53
C GLU A 205 -4.24 -10.03 -23.06
N SER A 206 -2.96 -9.76 -22.81
CA SER A 206 -2.38 -9.81 -21.46
C SER A 206 -1.80 -8.48 -21.04
N ILE A 207 -1.68 -7.52 -21.95
CA ILE A 207 -1.00 -6.24 -21.71
C ILE A 207 -1.73 -5.14 -22.43
N ARG A 208 -1.94 -4.02 -21.74
CA ARG A 208 -2.31 -2.73 -22.32
C ARG A 208 -1.18 -1.73 -22.12
N TYR A 209 -0.82 -1.01 -23.16
CA TYR A 209 0.14 0.07 -23.13
C TYR A 209 -0.55 1.42 -23.25
N GLU A 210 -0.14 2.37 -22.44
CA GLU A 210 -0.59 3.76 -22.47
C GLU A 210 0.64 4.68 -22.38
N LEU A 211 0.55 5.84 -22.97
CA LEU A 211 1.53 6.93 -22.86
C LEU A 211 0.81 8.17 -22.38
N GLY A 212 1.33 8.84 -21.35
CA GLY A 212 0.60 9.96 -20.78
C GLY A 212 1.45 10.90 -19.92
N PHE A 213 0.74 11.73 -19.19
CA PHE A 213 1.28 12.65 -18.19
C PHE A 213 1.05 12.09 -16.79
N ASN A 214 2.08 12.10 -15.95
CA ASN A 214 1.96 11.77 -14.53
C ASN A 214 2.37 12.96 -13.67
N ALA A 215 1.59 13.23 -12.63
CA ALA A 215 1.95 14.15 -11.54
C ALA A 215 1.83 13.41 -10.22
N SER A 216 2.89 13.42 -9.42
CA SER A 216 2.87 12.82 -8.11
C SER A 216 3.34 13.79 -7.03
N ALA A 217 2.71 13.71 -5.85
CA ALA A 217 3.04 14.52 -4.70
C ALA A 217 3.14 13.64 -3.45
N TYR A 218 4.12 13.93 -2.62
CA TYR A 218 4.31 13.32 -1.32
C TYR A 218 4.46 14.40 -0.25
N TYR A 219 3.66 14.30 0.80
CA TYR A 219 3.72 15.21 1.93
C TYR A 219 3.55 14.45 3.25
N LYS A 220 4.55 14.55 4.12
CA LYS A 220 4.52 13.97 5.47
C LYS A 220 4.78 15.02 6.51
N VAL A 221 3.99 15.03 7.57
CA VAL A 221 4.10 16.00 8.67
C VAL A 221 3.76 15.37 10.00
N GLY A 222 4.52 15.69 11.03
CA GLY A 222 4.13 15.51 12.43
C GLY A 222 3.31 16.71 12.87
N VAL A 223 2.03 16.50 13.20
CA VAL A 223 1.12 17.59 13.58
C VAL A 223 1.24 17.92 15.06
N ILE A 224 1.31 16.87 15.89
CA ILE A 224 1.57 16.95 17.33
C ILE A 224 2.52 15.82 17.72
N ALA A 225 3.02 15.82 18.95
CA ALA A 225 3.80 14.70 19.47
C ALA A 225 3.03 13.38 19.25
N ASN A 226 3.70 12.38 18.69
CA ASN A 226 3.15 11.05 18.42
C ASN A 226 2.08 10.94 17.33
N VAL A 227 1.73 12.01 16.60
CA VAL A 227 0.76 11.96 15.48
C VAL A 227 1.42 12.41 14.19
N SER A 228 1.43 11.56 13.19
CA SER A 228 1.95 11.87 11.85
C SER A 228 0.92 11.61 10.76
N PHE A 229 0.91 12.49 9.77
CA PHE A 229 0.12 12.41 8.56
C PHE A 229 1.07 12.21 7.37
N GLU A 230 0.78 11.24 6.54
CA GLU A 230 1.48 11.00 5.28
C GLU A 230 0.45 11.02 4.15
N ASN A 231 0.67 11.89 3.17
CA ASN A 231 -0.19 12.06 2.00
C ASN A 231 0.60 11.65 0.75
N ILE A 232 0.00 10.83 -0.08
CA ILE A 232 0.55 10.39 -1.36
C ILE A 232 -0.53 10.62 -2.41
N LEU A 233 -0.22 11.40 -3.43
CA LEU A 233 -1.10 11.69 -4.55
C LEU A 233 -0.42 11.28 -5.84
N ASN A 234 -1.13 10.55 -6.69
CA ASN A 234 -0.75 10.28 -8.07
C ASN A 234 -1.91 10.64 -8.99
N LEU A 235 -1.60 11.38 -10.04
CA LEU A 235 -2.52 11.72 -11.12
C LEU A 235 -1.92 11.22 -12.42
N TYR A 236 -2.73 10.62 -13.29
CA TYR A 236 -2.30 10.18 -14.60
C TYR A 236 -3.36 10.52 -15.65
N SER A 237 -2.92 10.98 -16.82
CA SER A 237 -3.81 11.25 -17.96
C SER A 237 -3.18 10.60 -19.20
N ASN A 238 -3.96 9.76 -19.90
CA ASN A 238 -3.54 9.05 -21.09
C ASN A 238 -3.63 9.96 -22.31
N TYR A 239 -2.54 10.13 -23.07
CA TYR A 239 -2.54 10.93 -24.30
C TYR A 239 -3.17 10.21 -25.49
N LEU A 240 -3.22 8.88 -25.45
CA LEU A 240 -3.63 8.06 -26.58
C LEU A 240 -5.13 7.82 -26.61
N GLU A 241 -5.81 7.96 -25.46
CA GLU A 241 -7.22 7.66 -25.33
C GLU A 241 -7.82 8.51 -24.20
N GLU A 242 -8.91 9.21 -24.47
CA GLU A 242 -9.70 9.98 -23.50
C GLU A 242 -8.87 10.90 -22.58
N THR A 243 -8.02 11.74 -23.16
CA THR A 243 -7.03 12.59 -22.43
C THR A 243 -7.66 13.47 -21.32
N GLN A 244 -8.96 13.76 -21.42
CA GLN A 244 -9.71 14.51 -20.40
C GLN A 244 -9.98 13.68 -19.12
N ASN A 245 -9.91 12.35 -19.19
CA ASN A 245 -10.05 11.50 -18.03
C ASN A 245 -8.71 11.45 -17.29
N VAL A 246 -8.76 11.76 -16.00
CA VAL A 246 -7.59 11.78 -15.13
C VAL A 246 -7.76 10.70 -14.08
N ASP A 247 -6.89 9.69 -14.14
CA ASP A 247 -6.78 8.70 -13.08
C ASP A 247 -6.24 9.36 -11.82
N LEU A 248 -6.83 9.02 -10.69
CA LEU A 248 -6.43 9.53 -9.39
C LEU A 248 -6.16 8.36 -8.44
N ASP A 249 -5.03 8.39 -7.73
CA ASP A 249 -4.78 7.54 -6.56
C ASP A 249 -4.29 8.44 -5.43
N TYR A 250 -5.15 8.67 -4.45
CA TYR A 250 -4.84 9.44 -3.25
C TYR A 250 -4.84 8.55 -2.02
N GLN A 251 -3.79 8.66 -1.22
CA GLN A 251 -3.62 7.90 0.02
C GLN A 251 -3.31 8.85 1.17
N LEU A 252 -4.01 8.65 2.28
CA LEU A 252 -3.77 9.32 3.55
C LEU A 252 -3.49 8.26 4.61
N ASN A 253 -2.30 8.28 5.19
CA ASN A 253 -1.92 7.43 6.30
C ASN A 253 -1.73 8.29 7.57
N ILE A 254 -2.50 7.98 8.62
CA ILE A 254 -2.39 8.63 9.92
C ILE A 254 -1.88 7.61 10.92
N VAL A 255 -0.79 7.93 11.60
CA VAL A 255 -0.22 7.08 12.66
C VAL A 255 -0.26 7.85 13.97
N LEU A 256 -0.95 7.26 14.95
CA LEU A 256 -1.04 7.75 16.33
C LEU A 256 -0.25 6.79 17.22
N LYS A 257 0.95 7.18 17.64
CA LYS A 257 1.82 6.36 18.49
C LYS A 257 1.39 6.48 19.94
N VAL A 258 0.96 5.37 20.53
CA VAL A 258 0.68 5.29 21.97
C VAL A 258 1.99 5.14 22.76
N ASN A 259 2.87 4.27 22.28
CA ASN A 259 4.24 4.09 22.81
C ASN A 259 5.15 3.53 21.68
N ARG A 260 6.36 3.07 22.01
CA ARG A 260 7.31 2.54 21.02
C ARG A 260 6.84 1.28 20.29
N TYR A 261 5.86 0.55 20.83
CA TYR A 261 5.35 -0.70 20.27
C TYR A 261 3.89 -0.63 19.83
N LEU A 262 3.09 0.21 20.46
CA LEU A 262 1.64 0.29 20.22
C LEU A 262 1.31 1.55 19.45
N SER A 263 0.56 1.39 18.37
CA SER A 263 0.02 2.49 17.59
C SER A 263 -1.40 2.22 17.13
N THR A 264 -2.13 3.30 16.85
CA THR A 264 -3.34 3.29 16.06
C THR A 264 -3.00 3.78 14.67
N ASN A 265 -3.46 3.07 13.66
CA ASN A 265 -3.21 3.40 12.26
C ASN A 265 -4.54 3.58 11.54
N ILE A 266 -4.66 4.65 10.77
CA ILE A 266 -5.77 4.90 9.85
C ILE A 266 -5.14 5.03 8.48
N SER A 267 -5.55 4.18 7.55
CA SER A 267 -5.18 4.26 6.14
C SER A 267 -6.44 4.49 5.33
N PHE A 268 -6.47 5.59 4.60
CA PHE A 268 -7.53 5.91 3.65
C PHE A 268 -6.91 5.95 2.25
N GLN A 269 -7.56 5.32 1.29
CA GLN A 269 -7.18 5.40 -0.13
C GLN A 269 -8.44 5.59 -0.97
N THR A 270 -8.36 6.48 -1.94
CA THR A 270 -9.37 6.61 -2.98
C THR A 270 -8.70 6.54 -4.35
N ILE A 271 -9.27 5.73 -5.22
CA ILE A 271 -8.81 5.52 -6.59
C ILE A 271 -9.97 5.85 -7.52
N TYR A 272 -9.68 6.59 -8.58
CA TYR A 272 -10.51 6.75 -9.74
C TYR A 272 -9.70 6.34 -10.97
N ASP A 273 -10.13 5.31 -11.67
CA ASP A 273 -9.59 4.79 -12.93
C ASP A 273 -10.78 4.18 -13.68
N ASP A 274 -11.27 4.87 -14.70
CA ASP A 274 -12.49 4.50 -15.43
C ASP A 274 -12.29 3.24 -16.30
N ASN A 275 -11.05 2.87 -16.60
CA ASN A 275 -10.72 1.61 -17.25
C ASN A 275 -10.87 0.41 -16.30
N ALA A 276 -10.72 0.62 -15.00
CA ALA A 276 -10.91 -0.40 -13.99
C ALA A 276 -12.33 -0.41 -13.43
N PHE A 277 -12.86 0.77 -13.08
CA PHE A 277 -14.21 0.94 -12.52
C PHE A 277 -14.68 2.37 -12.71
N ARG A 278 -15.89 2.54 -13.28
CA ARG A 278 -16.51 3.87 -13.48
C ARG A 278 -17.06 4.44 -12.18
N GLY A 279 -16.16 4.95 -11.34
CA GLY A 279 -16.50 5.55 -10.06
C GLY A 279 -15.31 5.57 -9.11
N PHE A 280 -15.48 6.21 -7.96
CA PHE A 280 -14.47 6.20 -6.92
C PHE A 280 -14.47 4.88 -6.17
N GLN A 281 -13.30 4.24 -6.10
CA GLN A 281 -13.03 3.11 -5.25
C GLN A 281 -12.46 3.64 -3.93
N ILE A 282 -13.05 3.26 -2.82
CA ILE A 282 -12.65 3.75 -1.49
C ILE A 282 -12.23 2.57 -0.63
N ARG A 283 -11.05 2.67 -0.03
CA ARG A 283 -10.55 1.73 0.96
C ARG A 283 -10.21 2.50 2.24
N GLN A 284 -10.73 2.01 3.36
CA GLN A 284 -10.40 2.54 4.68
C GLN A 284 -10.03 1.38 5.60
N VAL A 285 -8.87 1.47 6.23
CA VAL A 285 -8.42 0.52 7.24
C VAL A 285 -8.12 1.30 8.52
N PHE A 286 -8.79 0.92 9.59
CA PHE A 286 -8.54 1.43 10.94
C PHE A 286 -8.17 0.25 11.83
N GLY A 287 -7.14 0.40 12.63
CA GLY A 287 -6.76 -0.64 13.55
C GLY A 287 -5.83 -0.16 14.65
N VAL A 288 -5.86 -0.90 15.74
CA VAL A 288 -4.90 -0.78 16.85
C VAL A 288 -4.02 -2.01 16.83
N GLY A 289 -2.73 -1.84 16.98
CA GLY A 289 -1.83 -2.99 16.94
C GLY A 289 -0.38 -2.66 17.23
N ALA A 290 0.45 -3.70 17.10
CA ALA A 290 1.88 -3.58 17.27
C ALA A 290 2.52 -2.93 16.04
N ASN A 291 3.48 -2.05 16.32
CA ASN A 291 4.28 -1.37 15.32
C ASN A 291 5.76 -1.51 15.70
N TYR A 292 6.56 -2.00 14.78
CA TYR A 292 8.00 -2.16 14.96
C TYR A 292 8.75 -1.43 13.86
N GLY A 293 9.53 -0.42 14.28
CA GLY A 293 10.41 0.33 13.40
C GLY A 293 11.84 -0.23 13.46
N PHE A 294 12.53 -0.34 12.33
CA PHE A 294 13.90 -0.86 12.20
C PHE A 294 14.68 -0.09 11.11
#